data_1699d213f890df2a55d09a85191809d3
#
_entry.id   1699d213f890df2a55d09a85191809d3
#
_cell.length_a   1.000
_cell.length_b   1.000
_cell.length_c   1.000
_cell.angle_alpha   90.00
_cell.angle_beta   90.00
_cell.angle_gamma   90.00
#
_symmetry.space_group_name_H-M   'P 1'
#
loop_
_entity.id
_entity.type
_entity.pdbx_description
1 polymer ?
#
loop_
_entity_poly.entity_id
_entity_poly.type
_entity_poly.pdbx_seq_one_letter_code
_entity_poly.pdbx_strand_id
1 'polypeptide(L)'
;GYLGVGDSFGEKSLMTDSPFSVTAIAREKIDVMVLEKEVFQEHLRVLSTAIAHVDKLRKLLTLKPEMRSAEDLMTLGEMIGSNSFFSTMDPLLLQEICKVAKYRNIAADTPVFLQGDAPDAFYVILTGTLSVHLMPDADTDTLGKPGPPNQARTQSGGGRERRASIRPRRGSVFSDPSAIYGPRVAILTSGQSFGELALINTASRAATILAQESSEMLLIMKQDYETVLQAEQARALNE
;
A
#
# COMPACT_ATOMS: atom_id res chain seq x y z
N GLY A 1 5.18 -36.80 -8.81
CA GLY A 1 5.86 -35.50 -8.88
C GLY A 1 7.17 -35.53 -8.14
N TYR A 2 7.99 -34.52 -8.30
CA TYR A 2 9.24 -34.32 -7.57
C TYR A 2 9.13 -33.01 -6.81
N LEU A 3 9.72 -32.97 -5.63
CA LEU A 3 9.84 -31.79 -4.78
C LEU A 3 11.32 -31.42 -4.68
N GLY A 4 11.62 -30.13 -4.69
CA GLY A 4 12.97 -29.59 -4.58
C GLY A 4 13.15 -28.66 -3.38
N VAL A 5 14.29 -27.97 -3.33
CA VAL A 5 14.60 -27.02 -2.27
C VAL A 5 13.56 -25.90 -2.22
N GLY A 6 12.96 -25.68 -1.04
CA GLY A 6 11.92 -24.67 -0.83
C GLY A 6 10.50 -25.18 -0.99
N ASP A 7 10.30 -26.41 -1.51
CA ASP A 7 8.98 -27.00 -1.60
C ASP A 7 8.50 -27.54 -0.25
N SER A 8 7.19 -27.57 -0.03
CA SER A 8 6.54 -28.15 1.16
C SER A 8 5.63 -29.33 0.79
N PHE A 9 5.40 -30.21 1.75
CA PHE A 9 4.48 -31.32 1.62
C PHE A 9 3.85 -31.68 2.97
N GLY A 10 2.66 -32.29 2.91
CA GLY A 10 1.94 -32.75 4.10
C GLY A 10 0.93 -31.73 4.67
N GLU A 11 0.89 -30.51 4.15
CA GLU A 11 0.00 -29.43 4.58
C GLU A 11 -1.48 -29.82 4.48
N LYS A 12 -1.87 -30.57 3.44
CA LYS A 12 -3.25 -31.00 3.24
C LYS A 12 -3.77 -31.86 4.39
N SER A 13 -2.98 -32.82 4.87
CA SER A 13 -3.38 -33.67 5.99
C SER A 13 -3.48 -32.87 7.31
N LEU A 14 -2.67 -31.85 7.49
CA LEU A 14 -2.76 -30.97 8.65
C LEU A 14 -4.01 -30.07 8.61
N MET A 15 -4.40 -29.59 7.41
CA MET A 15 -5.57 -28.74 7.22
C MET A 15 -6.90 -29.49 7.32
N THR A 16 -6.95 -30.74 6.86
CA THR A 16 -8.19 -31.51 6.77
C THR A 16 -8.30 -32.61 7.84
N ASP A 17 -7.31 -32.71 8.72
CA ASP A 17 -7.19 -33.76 9.75
C ASP A 17 -7.34 -35.18 9.18
N SER A 18 -6.83 -35.38 7.97
CA SER A 18 -6.91 -36.65 7.24
C SER A 18 -5.54 -37.30 7.12
N PRO A 19 -5.48 -38.62 6.94
CA PRO A 19 -4.23 -39.34 6.69
C PRO A 19 -3.50 -38.80 5.44
N PHE A 20 -2.18 -38.99 5.41
CA PHE A 20 -1.38 -38.64 4.22
C PHE A 20 -1.92 -39.39 2.99
N SER A 21 -2.21 -38.65 1.93
CA SER A 21 -2.72 -39.20 0.68
C SER A 21 -1.64 -39.73 -0.27
N VAL A 22 -0.36 -39.45 0.06
CA VAL A 22 0.80 -39.83 -0.76
C VAL A 22 1.97 -40.21 0.15
N THR A 23 2.90 -41.01 -0.39
CA THR A 23 4.16 -41.34 0.23
C THR A 23 5.25 -40.46 -0.37
N ALA A 24 6.03 -39.79 0.48
CA ALA A 24 7.23 -39.03 0.07
C ALA A 24 8.48 -39.89 0.33
N ILE A 25 9.36 -40.01 -0.67
CA ILE A 25 10.58 -40.80 -0.61
C ILE A 25 11.75 -39.89 -0.96
N ALA A 26 12.72 -39.77 -0.05
CA ALA A 26 13.96 -39.04 -0.29
C ALA A 26 14.83 -39.82 -1.28
N ARG A 27 15.28 -39.19 -2.36
CA ARG A 27 16.18 -39.78 -3.36
C ARG A 27 17.66 -39.63 -3.02
N GLU A 28 17.95 -38.65 -2.19
CA GLU A 28 19.30 -38.36 -1.67
C GLU A 28 19.20 -37.90 -0.22
N LYS A 29 20.32 -37.62 0.41
CA LYS A 29 20.31 -37.02 1.75
C LYS A 29 19.72 -35.61 1.68
N ILE A 30 18.67 -35.36 2.44
CA ILE A 30 17.98 -34.08 2.52
C ILE A 30 17.88 -33.62 3.96
N ASP A 31 17.89 -32.31 4.14
CA ASP A 31 17.52 -31.67 5.41
C ASP A 31 16.12 -31.08 5.25
N VAL A 32 15.26 -31.36 6.23
CA VAL A 32 13.86 -30.88 6.23
C VAL A 32 13.57 -30.16 7.54
N MET A 33 12.81 -29.08 7.45
CA MET A 33 12.20 -28.45 8.61
C MET A 33 10.83 -29.10 8.85
N VAL A 34 10.64 -29.62 10.05
CA VAL A 34 9.36 -30.24 10.44
C VAL A 34 8.58 -29.27 11.31
N LEU A 35 7.32 -29.06 10.95
CA LEU A 35 6.38 -28.31 11.76
C LEU A 35 5.35 -29.28 12.35
N GLU A 36 5.28 -29.34 13.67
CA GLU A 36 4.34 -30.20 14.37
C GLU A 36 2.89 -29.73 14.17
N LYS A 37 1.94 -30.68 14.24
CA LYS A 37 0.52 -30.43 13.96
C LYS A 37 -0.06 -29.35 14.87
N GLU A 38 0.24 -29.40 16.16
CA GLU A 38 -0.27 -28.45 17.18
C GLU A 38 0.20 -27.04 16.87
N VAL A 39 1.48 -26.86 16.56
CA VAL A 39 2.09 -25.58 16.22
C VAL A 39 1.50 -25.06 14.90
N PHE A 40 1.34 -25.93 13.92
CA PHE A 40 0.73 -25.57 12.62
C PHE A 40 -0.73 -25.11 12.80
N GLN A 41 -1.53 -25.83 13.57
CA GLN A 41 -2.94 -25.49 13.82
C GLN A 41 -3.11 -24.19 14.61
N GLU A 42 -2.22 -23.90 15.55
CA GLU A 42 -2.22 -22.63 16.29
C GLU A 42 -1.94 -21.46 15.35
N HIS A 43 -0.92 -21.58 14.49
CA HIS A 43 -0.59 -20.54 13.50
C HIS A 43 -1.68 -20.38 12.43
N LEU A 44 -2.31 -21.48 11.99
CA LEU A 44 -3.44 -21.42 11.07
C LEU A 44 -4.63 -20.68 11.66
N ARG A 45 -4.88 -20.81 12.98
CA ARG A 45 -5.95 -20.05 13.64
C ARG A 45 -5.69 -18.55 13.58
N VAL A 46 -4.46 -18.12 13.85
CA VAL A 46 -4.06 -16.71 13.73
C VAL A 46 -4.19 -16.23 12.29
N LEU A 47 -3.68 -17.01 11.32
CA LEU A 47 -3.77 -16.67 9.90
C LEU A 47 -5.22 -16.64 9.40
N SER A 48 -6.06 -17.60 9.79
CA SER A 48 -7.47 -17.62 9.39
C SER A 48 -8.26 -16.45 9.96
N THR A 49 -7.94 -16.02 11.19
CA THR A 49 -8.52 -14.82 11.79
C THR A 49 -8.08 -13.57 11.04
N ALA A 50 -6.81 -13.45 10.68
CA ALA A 50 -6.31 -12.32 9.90
C ALA A 50 -6.93 -12.26 8.50
N ILE A 51 -7.05 -13.41 7.82
CA ILE A 51 -7.71 -13.50 6.50
C ILE A 51 -9.19 -13.09 6.61
N ALA A 52 -9.91 -13.63 7.61
CA ALA A 52 -11.31 -13.30 7.83
C ALA A 52 -11.49 -11.80 8.14
N HIS A 53 -10.54 -11.20 8.85
CA HIS A 53 -10.50 -9.77 9.14
C HIS A 53 -10.39 -8.95 7.85
N VAL A 54 -9.42 -9.26 6.99
CA VAL A 54 -9.25 -8.57 5.70
C VAL A 54 -10.46 -8.78 4.79
N ASP A 55 -11.02 -9.99 4.73
CA ASP A 55 -12.22 -10.28 3.95
C ASP A 55 -13.43 -9.47 4.42
N LYS A 56 -13.57 -9.29 5.73
CA LYS A 56 -14.63 -8.45 6.32
C LYS A 56 -14.42 -6.98 5.95
N LEU A 57 -13.19 -6.46 6.09
CA LEU A 57 -12.83 -5.10 5.65
C LEU A 57 -13.13 -4.89 4.17
N ARG A 58 -12.70 -5.82 3.32
CA ARG A 58 -12.96 -5.76 1.87
C ARG A 58 -14.47 -5.67 1.57
N LYS A 59 -15.27 -6.51 2.20
CA LYS A 59 -16.74 -6.49 2.04
C LYS A 59 -17.33 -5.14 2.45
N LEU A 60 -16.99 -4.64 3.62
CA LEU A 60 -17.50 -3.37 4.13
C LEU A 60 -17.06 -2.17 3.28
N LEU A 61 -15.80 -2.13 2.86
CA LEU A 61 -15.26 -1.05 2.03
C LEU A 61 -15.77 -1.07 0.59
N THR A 62 -16.19 -2.24 0.09
CA THR A 62 -16.80 -2.37 -1.26
C THR A 62 -18.25 -1.91 -1.28
N LEU A 63 -18.94 -1.89 -0.13
CA LEU A 63 -20.25 -1.28 -0.03
C LEU A 63 -20.15 0.22 -0.34
N LYS A 64 -21.15 0.74 -1.06
CA LYS A 64 -21.26 2.18 -1.23
C LYS A 64 -21.40 2.86 0.14
N PRO A 65 -20.79 4.03 0.36
CA PRO A 65 -20.85 4.74 1.64
C PRO A 65 -22.26 4.85 2.22
N GLU A 66 -23.24 5.14 1.37
CA GLU A 66 -24.64 5.34 1.76
C GLU A 66 -25.35 4.03 2.19
N MET A 67 -24.76 2.87 1.87
CA MET A 67 -25.32 1.55 2.19
C MET A 67 -24.73 0.96 3.47
N ARG A 68 -23.73 1.62 4.08
CA ARG A 68 -23.12 1.16 5.33
C ARG A 68 -24.01 1.49 6.50
N SER A 69 -24.41 0.47 7.25
CA SER A 69 -25.17 0.62 8.49
C SER A 69 -24.30 1.20 9.61
N ALA A 70 -24.91 1.65 10.69
CA ALA A 70 -24.18 2.09 11.88
C ALA A 70 -23.29 0.97 12.46
N GLU A 71 -23.73 -0.29 12.40
CA GLU A 71 -22.96 -1.45 12.83
C GLU A 71 -21.73 -1.69 11.92
N ASP A 72 -21.89 -1.51 10.59
CA ASP A 72 -20.78 -1.59 9.64
C ASP A 72 -19.72 -0.53 9.93
N LEU A 73 -20.13 0.70 10.23
CA LEU A 73 -19.24 1.81 10.55
C LEU A 73 -18.50 1.58 11.87
N MET A 74 -19.17 1.07 12.90
CA MET A 74 -18.53 0.69 14.17
C MET A 74 -17.48 -0.40 13.93
N THR A 75 -17.87 -1.46 13.21
CA THR A 75 -16.96 -2.55 12.86
C THR A 75 -15.74 -2.05 12.08
N LEU A 76 -15.96 -1.19 11.08
CA LEU A 76 -14.87 -0.57 10.33
C LEU A 76 -13.94 0.23 11.23
N GLY A 77 -14.49 1.06 12.12
CA GLY A 77 -13.75 1.88 13.08
C GLY A 77 -12.89 1.03 14.02
N GLU A 78 -13.44 -0.05 14.58
CA GLU A 78 -12.68 -1.00 15.41
C GLU A 78 -11.52 -1.64 14.63
N MET A 79 -11.78 -2.05 13.39
CA MET A 79 -10.81 -2.74 12.55
C MET A 79 -9.65 -1.84 12.10
N ILE A 80 -9.91 -0.59 11.76
CA ILE A 80 -8.87 0.35 11.32
C ILE A 80 -8.25 1.15 12.46
N GLY A 81 -8.93 1.25 13.60
CA GLY A 81 -8.48 2.01 14.77
C GLY A 81 -7.15 1.51 15.37
N SER A 82 -6.76 0.27 15.11
CA SER A 82 -5.45 -0.28 15.49
C SER A 82 -4.28 0.26 14.64
N ASN A 83 -4.55 0.86 13.48
CA ASN A 83 -3.52 1.49 12.66
C ASN A 83 -3.00 2.76 13.36
N SER A 84 -1.69 2.97 13.32
CA SER A 84 -1.02 4.07 14.03
C SER A 84 -1.56 5.46 13.66
N PHE A 85 -2.02 5.65 12.43
CA PHE A 85 -2.61 6.91 11.99
C PHE A 85 -3.98 7.18 12.65
N PHE A 86 -4.80 6.14 12.79
CA PHE A 86 -6.16 6.27 13.34
C PHE A 86 -6.24 6.13 14.86
N SER A 87 -5.24 5.51 15.49
CA SER A 87 -5.26 5.16 16.92
C SER A 87 -5.35 6.36 17.86
N THR A 88 -4.96 7.55 17.39
CA THR A 88 -5.01 8.81 18.14
C THR A 88 -6.21 9.68 17.79
N MET A 89 -7.06 9.25 16.87
CA MET A 89 -8.24 10.01 16.44
C MET A 89 -9.39 9.87 17.42
N ASP A 90 -10.17 10.94 17.50
CA ASP A 90 -11.45 10.89 18.20
C ASP A 90 -12.36 9.82 17.58
N PRO A 91 -13.09 8.99 18.38
CA PRO A 91 -13.94 7.92 17.86
C PRO A 91 -15.05 8.41 16.92
N LEU A 92 -15.60 9.60 17.15
CA LEU A 92 -16.64 10.18 16.28
C LEU A 92 -16.05 10.58 14.93
N LEU A 93 -14.88 11.23 14.96
CA LEU A 93 -14.16 11.58 13.75
C LEU A 93 -13.77 10.32 12.94
N LEU A 94 -13.30 9.27 13.62
CA LEU A 94 -12.99 7.99 12.99
C LEU A 94 -14.21 7.37 12.31
N GLN A 95 -15.38 7.46 12.94
CA GLN A 95 -16.62 6.96 12.38
C GLN A 95 -17.03 7.73 11.12
N GLU A 96 -16.89 9.07 11.10
CA GLU A 96 -17.14 9.89 9.92
C GLU A 96 -16.16 9.56 8.78
N ILE A 97 -14.88 9.31 9.10
CA ILE A 97 -13.88 8.84 8.13
C ILE A 97 -14.27 7.48 7.55
N CYS A 98 -14.80 6.57 8.37
CA CYS A 98 -15.28 5.26 7.90
C CYS A 98 -16.43 5.38 6.87
N LYS A 99 -17.22 6.46 6.89
CA LYS A 99 -18.26 6.69 5.89
C LYS A 99 -17.68 6.97 4.51
N VAL A 100 -16.53 7.64 4.44
CA VAL A 100 -15.91 8.08 3.18
C VAL A 100 -14.76 7.18 2.70
N ALA A 101 -14.31 6.25 3.54
CA ALA A 101 -13.26 5.30 3.20
C ALA A 101 -13.65 4.42 2.01
N LYS A 102 -12.71 4.21 1.08
CA LYS A 102 -12.92 3.45 -0.16
C LYS A 102 -11.95 2.26 -0.23
N TYR A 103 -12.32 1.25 -1.00
CA TYR A 103 -11.47 0.11 -1.32
C TYR A 103 -10.76 0.33 -2.65
N ARG A 104 -9.50 -0.07 -2.73
CA ARG A 104 -8.73 -0.09 -3.96
C ARG A 104 -7.87 -1.35 -4.05
N ASN A 105 -7.91 -2.00 -5.21
CA ASN A 105 -7.00 -3.10 -5.55
C ASN A 105 -6.04 -2.61 -6.65
N ILE A 106 -4.77 -2.96 -6.52
CA ILE A 106 -3.73 -2.63 -7.50
C ILE A 106 -3.00 -3.92 -7.89
N ALA A 107 -2.84 -4.13 -9.18
CA ALA A 107 -2.09 -5.27 -9.71
C ALA A 107 -0.58 -5.12 -9.42
N ALA A 108 0.13 -6.25 -9.40
CA ALA A 108 1.59 -6.26 -9.35
C ALA A 108 2.20 -5.35 -10.43
N ASP A 109 3.37 -4.82 -10.16
CA ASP A 109 4.16 -3.94 -11.04
C ASP A 109 3.43 -2.65 -11.47
N THR A 110 2.41 -2.24 -10.71
CA THR A 110 1.64 -1.01 -10.99
C THR A 110 1.94 0.05 -9.94
N PRO A 111 2.29 1.29 -10.33
CA PRO A 111 2.46 2.37 -9.37
C PRO A 111 1.12 2.80 -8.77
N VAL A 112 1.10 3.00 -7.45
CA VAL A 112 -0.02 3.62 -6.73
C VAL A 112 -0.12 5.08 -7.10
N PHE A 113 1.02 5.77 -7.08
CA PHE A 113 1.27 7.13 -7.55
C PHE A 113 2.76 7.31 -7.86
N LEU A 114 3.11 8.35 -8.57
CA LEU A 114 4.48 8.71 -8.93
C LEU A 114 4.99 9.88 -8.07
N GLN A 115 6.31 9.94 -7.89
CA GLN A 115 6.97 11.12 -7.31
C GLN A 115 6.62 12.36 -8.13
N GLY A 116 6.23 13.44 -7.44
CA GLY A 116 5.82 14.68 -8.06
C GLY A 116 4.33 14.77 -8.42
N ASP A 117 3.56 13.68 -8.29
CA ASP A 117 2.11 13.71 -8.47
C ASP A 117 1.45 14.62 -7.41
N ALA A 118 0.26 15.12 -7.74
CA ALA A 118 -0.57 15.87 -6.80
C ALA A 118 -1.04 14.95 -5.65
N PRO A 119 -1.11 15.46 -4.41
CA PRO A 119 -1.57 14.69 -3.27
C PRO A 119 -3.09 14.54 -3.30
N ASP A 120 -3.60 13.37 -3.63
CA ASP A 120 -5.01 13.09 -3.83
C ASP A 120 -5.65 12.26 -2.71
N ALA A 121 -4.89 11.37 -2.07
CA ALA A 121 -5.40 10.44 -1.08
C ALA A 121 -4.32 9.97 -0.08
N PHE A 122 -4.79 9.44 1.03
CA PHE A 122 -4.06 8.66 2.03
C PHE A 122 -4.43 7.18 1.88
N TYR A 123 -3.49 6.29 2.18
CA TYR A 123 -3.63 4.85 1.96
C TYR A 123 -3.24 4.05 3.19
N VAL A 124 -3.98 2.95 3.44
CA VAL A 124 -3.61 1.89 4.40
C VAL A 124 -3.57 0.57 3.65
N ILE A 125 -2.48 -0.18 3.80
CA ILE A 125 -2.29 -1.48 3.15
C ILE A 125 -3.08 -2.53 3.93
N LEU A 126 -4.03 -3.18 3.27
CA LEU A 126 -4.79 -4.30 3.82
C LEU A 126 -4.05 -5.62 3.58
N THR A 127 -3.63 -5.82 2.32
CA THR A 127 -2.80 -6.96 1.90
C THR A 127 -1.80 -6.53 0.86
N GLY A 128 -0.69 -7.28 0.75
CA GLY A 128 0.33 -7.07 -0.26
C GLY A 128 1.55 -6.32 0.26
N THR A 129 2.49 -6.14 -0.67
CA THR A 129 3.80 -5.53 -0.44
C THR A 129 4.05 -4.44 -1.47
N LEU A 130 4.43 -3.26 -0.99
CA LEU A 130 4.74 -2.11 -1.83
C LEU A 130 6.20 -1.70 -1.64
N SER A 131 6.83 -1.19 -2.69
CA SER A 131 8.17 -0.59 -2.62
C SER A 131 8.10 0.92 -2.79
N VAL A 132 8.91 1.62 -2.02
CA VAL A 132 9.09 3.06 -2.08
C VAL A 132 10.34 3.35 -2.90
N HIS A 133 10.21 4.14 -3.94
CA HIS A 133 11.28 4.55 -4.83
C HIS A 133 11.45 6.06 -4.81
N LEU A 134 12.70 6.51 -4.74
CA LEU A 134 13.03 7.92 -4.70
C LEU A 134 13.97 8.26 -5.86
N MET A 135 13.50 9.07 -6.79
CA MET A 135 14.36 9.64 -7.83
C MET A 135 15.16 10.80 -7.19
N PRO A 136 16.50 10.77 -7.24
CA PRO A 136 17.31 11.89 -6.79
C PRO A 136 16.93 13.15 -7.59
N ASP A 137 16.79 14.28 -6.91
CA ASP A 137 16.62 15.57 -7.60
C ASP A 137 17.87 15.86 -8.45
N ALA A 138 17.67 16.22 -9.70
CA ALA A 138 18.76 16.50 -10.64
C ALA A 138 19.61 17.73 -10.25
N ASP A 139 19.20 18.49 -9.22
CA ASP A 139 19.80 19.78 -8.85
C ASP A 139 20.75 19.74 -7.64
N THR A 140 21.01 18.60 -7.00
CA THR A 140 21.87 18.56 -5.80
C THR A 140 23.35 18.31 -6.10
N ASP A 141 23.75 18.04 -7.35
CA ASP A 141 25.14 17.74 -7.69
C ASP A 141 25.93 18.90 -8.35
N THR A 142 25.34 20.11 -8.43
CA THR A 142 25.99 21.27 -9.06
C THR A 142 26.37 22.41 -8.09
N LEU A 143 26.58 22.11 -6.80
CA LEU A 143 27.23 23.07 -5.88
C LEU A 143 28.72 22.78 -5.71
N GLY A 144 29.47 22.93 -6.81
CA GLY A 144 30.91 22.78 -6.77
C GLY A 144 31.64 23.33 -7.98
N LYS A 145 31.56 24.66 -8.25
CA LYS A 145 32.63 25.57 -8.63
C LYS A 145 32.05 26.85 -9.27
N PRO A 146 32.42 28.07 -8.80
CA PRO A 146 32.11 29.30 -9.53
C PRO A 146 33.06 29.42 -10.73
N GLY A 147 32.52 29.30 -11.92
CA GLY A 147 33.21 29.68 -13.15
C GLY A 147 32.86 31.11 -13.55
N PRO A 148 33.74 31.81 -14.29
CA PRO A 148 33.67 33.27 -14.47
C PRO A 148 32.51 33.71 -15.38
N PRO A 149 32.06 34.98 -15.25
CA PRO A 149 30.93 35.50 -16.02
C PRO A 149 31.33 35.82 -17.44
N ASN A 150 30.64 35.29 -18.44
CA ASN A 150 30.65 35.96 -19.76
C ASN A 150 29.40 35.74 -20.59
N GLN A 151 28.78 36.88 -20.83
CA GLN A 151 28.12 37.34 -22.08
C GLN A 151 26.80 36.73 -22.56
N ALA A 152 25.88 37.64 -22.59
CA ALA A 152 24.59 37.66 -23.21
C ALA A 152 24.48 36.95 -24.56
N ARG A 153 23.39 36.15 -24.71
CA ARG A 153 22.71 36.02 -26.00
C ARG A 153 21.21 35.90 -25.80
N THR A 154 20.55 36.97 -26.10
CA THR A 154 19.10 37.06 -26.33
C THR A 154 18.70 36.10 -27.45
N GLN A 155 17.71 35.25 -27.23
CA GLN A 155 16.71 34.91 -28.25
C GLN A 155 15.43 34.38 -27.57
N SER A 156 14.37 35.08 -27.95
CA SER A 156 12.98 34.82 -27.68
C SER A 156 12.50 33.47 -28.26
N GLY A 157 11.68 32.75 -27.51
CA GLY A 157 10.98 31.60 -28.05
C GLY A 157 10.15 30.93 -26.97
N GLY A 158 8.85 31.34 -26.87
CA GLY A 158 7.89 30.71 -25.98
C GLY A 158 7.60 29.26 -26.40
N GLY A 159 7.93 28.34 -25.56
CA GLY A 159 7.55 26.95 -25.67
C GLY A 159 7.06 26.46 -24.32
N ARG A 160 5.74 26.33 -24.18
CA ARG A 160 5.13 25.57 -23.08
C ARG A 160 5.58 24.12 -23.23
N GLU A 161 6.60 23.71 -22.51
CA GLU A 161 6.92 22.29 -22.33
C GLU A 161 5.80 21.62 -21.53
N ARG A 162 4.97 20.90 -22.27
CA ARG A 162 4.07 19.90 -21.68
C ARG A 162 4.99 18.79 -21.14
N ARG A 163 5.16 18.72 -19.81
CA ARG A 163 5.72 17.53 -19.15
C ARG A 163 4.83 16.35 -19.56
N ALA A 164 5.35 15.55 -20.49
CA ALA A 164 4.73 14.29 -20.88
C ALA A 164 4.79 13.36 -19.67
N SER A 165 3.65 12.98 -19.13
CA SER A 165 3.56 11.89 -18.18
C SER A 165 4.02 10.63 -18.90
N ILE A 166 5.22 10.15 -18.56
CA ILE A 166 5.75 8.88 -19.06
C ILE A 166 4.97 7.76 -18.34
N ARG A 167 3.85 7.37 -18.95
CA ARG A 167 3.20 6.11 -18.61
C ARG A 167 3.89 5.00 -19.41
N PRO A 168 4.56 4.03 -18.79
CA PRO A 168 5.17 2.93 -19.51
C PRO A 168 4.08 2.13 -20.24
N ARG A 169 4.31 1.87 -21.53
CA ARG A 169 3.43 1.00 -22.34
C ARG A 169 3.52 -0.42 -21.80
N ARG A 170 2.37 -1.06 -21.55
CA ARG A 170 2.28 -2.50 -21.30
C ARG A 170 2.99 -3.26 -22.40
N GLY A 171 4.05 -4.00 -22.04
CA GLY A 171 4.69 -4.99 -22.91
C GLY A 171 6.13 -4.70 -23.25
N SER A 172 7.03 -4.54 -22.28
CA SER A 172 8.47 -4.72 -22.52
C SER A 172 9.12 -5.40 -21.31
N VAL A 173 9.90 -6.42 -21.65
CA VAL A 173 10.95 -7.10 -20.87
C VAL A 173 11.32 -6.37 -19.58
N PHE A 174 11.28 -7.10 -18.45
CA PHE A 174 11.67 -6.74 -17.08
C PHE A 174 12.72 -5.62 -17.00
N SER A 175 12.29 -4.38 -17.05
CA SER A 175 13.15 -3.26 -16.70
C SER A 175 13.13 -3.17 -15.18
N ASP A 176 14.29 -3.20 -14.54
CA ASP A 176 14.41 -3.00 -13.11
C ASP A 176 13.64 -1.72 -12.72
N PRO A 177 12.67 -1.79 -11.81
CA PRO A 177 11.90 -0.62 -11.37
C PRO A 177 12.81 0.54 -10.91
N SER A 178 14.00 0.23 -10.37
CA SER A 178 14.98 1.22 -9.95
C SER A 178 15.50 2.07 -11.10
N ALA A 179 15.56 1.54 -12.32
CA ALA A 179 15.96 2.29 -13.51
C ALA A 179 14.89 3.32 -13.96
N ILE A 180 13.63 3.08 -13.59
CA ILE A 180 12.50 3.93 -14.01
C ILE A 180 12.12 4.92 -12.91
N TYR A 181 12.09 4.46 -11.64
CA TYR A 181 11.54 5.20 -10.51
C TYR A 181 12.60 5.62 -9.48
N GLY A 182 13.89 5.34 -9.74
CA GLY A 182 14.99 5.54 -8.81
C GLY A 182 15.16 4.38 -7.82
N PRO A 183 16.22 4.41 -7.00
CA PRO A 183 16.53 3.36 -6.05
C PRO A 183 15.37 3.10 -5.08
N ARG A 184 15.19 1.84 -4.69
CA ARG A 184 14.26 1.44 -3.66
C ARG A 184 14.80 1.84 -2.29
N VAL A 185 14.08 2.68 -1.56
CA VAL A 185 14.47 3.20 -0.25
C VAL A 185 13.75 2.54 0.93
N ALA A 186 12.56 1.94 0.68
CA ALA A 186 11.80 1.24 1.71
C ALA A 186 10.86 0.19 1.11
N ILE A 187 10.35 -0.68 1.98
CA ILE A 187 9.27 -1.63 1.71
C ILE A 187 8.15 -1.35 2.70
N LEU A 188 6.91 -1.37 2.22
CA LEU A 188 5.70 -1.24 3.01
C LEU A 188 4.88 -2.52 2.90
N THR A 189 4.29 -2.95 4.03
CA THR A 189 3.54 -4.20 4.14
C THR A 189 2.17 -3.97 4.79
N SER A 190 1.36 -5.01 4.88
CA SER A 190 0.03 -4.99 5.50
C SER A 190 0.04 -4.29 6.87
N GLY A 191 -0.98 -3.48 7.14
CA GLY A 191 -1.14 -2.68 8.34
C GLY A 191 -0.40 -1.35 8.35
N GLN A 192 0.53 -1.12 7.43
CA GLN A 192 1.22 0.17 7.30
C GLN A 192 0.41 1.15 6.44
N SER A 193 0.65 2.42 6.68
CA SER A 193 0.00 3.52 5.97
C SER A 193 1.02 4.41 5.27
N PHE A 194 0.59 5.13 4.25
CA PHE A 194 1.43 6.06 3.51
C PHE A 194 0.60 7.16 2.82
N GLY A 195 1.28 8.23 2.45
CA GLY A 195 0.65 9.36 1.80
C GLY A 195 -0.10 10.29 2.75
N GLU A 196 0.14 10.21 4.05
CA GLU A 196 -0.46 11.05 5.11
C GLU A 196 -0.21 12.54 4.88
N LEU A 197 0.95 12.89 4.30
CA LEU A 197 1.27 14.28 3.97
C LEU A 197 0.28 14.89 2.98
N ALA A 198 -0.39 14.06 2.17
CA ALA A 198 -1.45 14.51 1.28
C ALA A 198 -2.63 15.14 2.03
N LEU A 199 -2.94 14.64 3.23
CA LEU A 199 -4.04 15.13 4.06
C LEU A 199 -3.69 16.45 4.78
N ILE A 200 -2.40 16.66 5.07
CA ILE A 200 -1.92 17.75 5.91
C ILE A 200 -1.52 18.96 5.07
N ASN A 201 -0.90 18.74 3.93
CA ASN A 201 -0.36 19.81 3.10
C ASN A 201 -0.67 19.59 1.60
N THR A 202 -0.26 20.57 0.78
CA THR A 202 -0.42 20.53 -0.68
C THR A 202 0.86 20.12 -1.42
N ALA A 203 1.87 19.65 -0.69
CA ALA A 203 3.14 19.23 -1.30
C ALA A 203 2.93 18.02 -2.21
N SER A 204 3.61 17.99 -3.34
CA SER A 204 3.62 16.86 -4.27
C SER A 204 4.09 15.58 -3.58
N ARG A 205 3.76 14.42 -4.15
CA ARG A 205 4.24 13.11 -3.68
C ARG A 205 5.77 13.08 -3.63
N ALA A 206 6.32 12.82 -2.46
CA ALA A 206 7.77 12.85 -2.24
C ALA A 206 8.51 11.65 -2.86
N ALA A 207 7.81 10.55 -3.14
CA ALA A 207 8.36 9.32 -3.68
C ALA A 207 7.35 8.61 -4.59
N THR A 208 7.81 7.65 -5.38
CA THR A 208 6.96 6.72 -6.13
C THR A 208 6.68 5.49 -5.27
N ILE A 209 5.43 5.07 -5.21
CA ILE A 209 5.01 3.82 -4.56
C ILE A 209 4.61 2.82 -5.63
N LEU A 210 5.26 1.64 -5.64
CA LEU A 210 5.06 0.58 -6.62
C LEU A 210 4.56 -0.69 -5.92
N ALA A 211 3.49 -1.30 -6.41
CA ALA A 211 3.04 -2.60 -5.93
C ALA A 211 3.98 -3.71 -6.42
N GLN A 212 4.56 -4.50 -5.50
CA GLN A 212 5.40 -5.65 -5.85
C GLN A 212 4.58 -6.89 -6.16
N GLU A 213 3.37 -6.95 -5.62
CA GLU A 213 2.39 -8.00 -5.83
C GLU A 213 0.99 -7.38 -5.89
N SER A 214 -0.03 -8.18 -6.21
CA SER A 214 -1.42 -7.71 -6.12
C SER A 214 -1.71 -7.26 -4.69
N SER A 215 -2.04 -5.98 -4.52
CA SER A 215 -2.15 -5.33 -3.22
C SER A 215 -3.50 -4.66 -3.05
N GLU A 216 -4.08 -4.83 -1.88
CA GLU A 216 -5.37 -4.25 -1.51
C GLU A 216 -5.18 -3.16 -0.46
N MET A 217 -5.90 -2.07 -0.61
CA MET A 217 -5.75 -0.89 0.24
C MET A 217 -7.11 -0.28 0.58
N LEU A 218 -7.20 0.25 1.78
CA LEU A 218 -8.15 1.29 2.14
C LEU A 218 -7.57 2.63 1.68
N LEU A 219 -8.40 3.48 1.11
CA LEU A 219 -8.00 4.84 0.77
C LEU A 219 -9.02 5.86 1.28
N ILE A 220 -8.53 7.03 1.67
CA ILE A 220 -9.31 8.21 2.04
C ILE A 220 -8.88 9.32 1.11
N MET A 221 -9.82 9.83 0.30
CA MET A 221 -9.54 10.96 -0.58
C MET A 221 -9.33 12.23 0.23
N LYS A 222 -8.39 13.08 -0.17
CA LYS A 222 -8.10 14.34 0.49
C LYS A 222 -9.34 15.21 0.67
N GLN A 223 -10.13 15.35 -0.38
CA GLN A 223 -11.37 16.15 -0.36
C GLN A 223 -12.39 15.61 0.66
N ASP A 224 -12.55 14.28 0.71
CA ASP A 224 -13.47 13.64 1.65
C ASP A 224 -13.00 13.88 3.10
N TYR A 225 -11.69 13.75 3.36
CA TYR A 225 -11.09 14.00 4.68
C TYR A 225 -11.25 15.47 5.13
N GLU A 226 -10.96 16.42 4.24
CA GLU A 226 -11.14 17.85 4.52
C GLU A 226 -12.59 18.20 4.84
N THR A 227 -13.56 17.60 4.13
CA THR A 227 -14.98 17.78 4.38
C THR A 227 -15.40 17.26 5.76
N VAL A 228 -14.90 16.10 6.15
CA VAL A 228 -15.16 15.50 7.46
C VAL A 228 -14.60 16.38 8.58
N LEU A 229 -13.35 16.84 8.44
CA LEU A 229 -12.72 17.73 9.42
C LEU A 229 -13.49 19.07 9.59
N GLN A 230 -13.91 19.67 8.49
CA GLN A 230 -14.68 20.93 8.54
C GLN A 230 -16.02 20.73 9.24
N ALA A 231 -16.70 19.61 8.98
CA ALA A 231 -17.95 19.29 9.64
C ALA A 231 -17.78 19.10 11.15
N GLU A 232 -16.72 18.42 11.60
CA GLU A 232 -16.41 18.24 13.02
C GLU A 232 -16.07 19.56 13.70
N GLN A 233 -15.25 20.41 13.07
CA GLN A 233 -14.93 21.74 13.60
C GLN A 233 -16.18 22.61 13.75
N ALA A 234 -17.12 22.55 12.79
CA ALA A 234 -18.37 23.28 12.87
C ALA A 234 -19.28 22.78 14.00
N ARG A 235 -19.28 21.48 14.29
CA ARG A 235 -20.01 20.91 15.45
C ARG A 235 -19.41 21.39 16.77
N ALA A 236 -18.08 21.31 16.93
CA ALA A 236 -17.40 21.72 18.16
C ALA A 236 -17.55 23.23 18.47
N LEU A 237 -17.88 24.08 17.48
CA LEU A 237 -18.13 25.50 17.69
C LEU A 237 -19.59 25.81 18.09
N ASN A 238 -20.50 24.83 17.94
CA ASN A 238 -21.92 24.99 18.23
C ASN A 238 -22.36 24.31 19.56
N GLU A 239 -21.45 23.61 20.23
CA GLU A 239 -21.58 23.05 21.58
C GLU A 239 -21.02 24.02 22.64
#